data_32d83c82ee7beafa7ea7a658628c06a9
#
_entry.id   32d83c82ee7beafa7ea7a658628c06a9
#
_cell.length_a   1.000
_cell.length_b   1.000
_cell.length_c   1.000
_cell.angle_alpha   90.00
_cell.angle_beta   90.00
_cell.angle_gamma   90.00
#
_symmetry.space_group_name_H-M   'P 1'
#
loop_
_entity.id
_entity.type
_entity.pdbx_description
1 polymer ?
#
loop_
_entity_poly.entity_id
_entity_poly.type
_entity_poly.pdbx_seq_one_letter_code
_entity_poly.pdbx_strand_id
1 'polypeptide(L)'
;MEKLDGVIFDLDGVITDTAEYHYRAWKELAKRVGITIDREFNENLKGVSRMDSLERILAYGGRLGDFNDEEKSEMANWKNELYKEMITDIKPTDILPGVVSFLDELKMAGVRTAVASASKNAETILEALKIRDQFDFVVDAAEIKNSKPNPEIFLKALELLALSADVCVGLEDAAAGIDSIKGAGIRAVGIGDAKILSHADIVLEGTEQLRLKTLEALA
;
A
#
# COMPACT_ATOMS: atom_id res chain seq x y z
N MET A 1 16.24 17.67 16.84
CA MET A 1 15.43 16.92 15.89
C MET A 1 16.38 15.90 15.29
N GLU A 2 16.00 14.66 15.32
CA GLU A 2 16.78 13.62 14.66
C GLU A 2 16.65 13.80 13.15
N LYS A 3 17.68 13.41 12.40
CA LYS A 3 17.68 13.55 10.95
C LYS A 3 16.79 12.47 10.34
N LEU A 4 15.96 12.80 9.36
CA LEU A 4 15.24 11.81 8.59
C LEU A 4 16.22 10.96 7.77
N ASP A 5 16.30 9.66 8.04
CA ASP A 5 17.20 8.72 7.38
C ASP A 5 16.46 7.68 6.52
N GLY A 6 15.14 7.50 6.71
CA GLY A 6 14.34 6.55 5.94
C GLY A 6 12.93 7.02 5.60
N VAL A 7 12.45 6.67 4.39
CA VAL A 7 11.05 6.82 3.98
C VAL A 7 10.53 5.49 3.45
N ILE A 8 9.40 5.04 4.02
CA ILE A 8 8.75 3.79 3.66
C ILE A 8 7.43 4.12 2.96
N PHE A 9 7.28 3.68 1.74
CA PHE A 9 6.14 3.96 0.88
C PHE A 9 5.17 2.79 0.85
N ASP A 10 3.87 3.03 0.97
CA ASP A 10 2.92 2.14 0.33
C ASP A 10 3.00 2.31 -1.21
N LEU A 11 2.35 1.44 -1.96
CA LEU A 11 2.35 1.46 -3.42
C LEU A 11 1.08 2.10 -3.96
N ASP A 12 -0.08 1.50 -3.60
CA ASP A 12 -1.39 1.84 -4.17
C ASP A 12 -1.89 3.17 -3.57
N GLY A 13 -2.16 4.17 -4.41
CA GLY A 13 -2.57 5.50 -3.94
C GLY A 13 -1.43 6.40 -3.43
N VAL A 14 -0.17 5.89 -3.38
CA VAL A 14 1.02 6.63 -2.95
C VAL A 14 2.04 6.77 -4.08
N ILE A 15 2.37 5.68 -4.78
CA ILE A 15 3.31 5.69 -5.90
C ILE A 15 2.55 5.74 -7.23
N THR A 16 1.48 4.96 -7.34
CA THR A 16 0.63 4.85 -8.53
C THR A 16 -0.81 4.53 -8.10
N ASP A 17 -1.79 4.86 -8.94
CA ASP A 17 -3.20 4.56 -8.66
C ASP A 17 -3.61 3.22 -9.27
N THR A 18 -3.26 2.12 -8.60
CA THR A 18 -3.75 0.79 -8.94
C THR A 18 -4.99 0.38 -8.15
N ALA A 19 -5.45 1.21 -7.22
CA ALA A 19 -6.63 0.94 -6.40
C ALA A 19 -7.89 0.71 -7.24
N GLU A 20 -8.05 1.42 -8.36
CA GLU A 20 -9.17 1.21 -9.30
C GLU A 20 -9.13 -0.18 -9.95
N TYR A 21 -7.95 -0.69 -10.33
CA TYR A 21 -7.81 -2.04 -10.87
C TYR A 21 -8.11 -3.10 -9.81
N HIS A 22 -7.68 -2.90 -8.57
CA HIS A 22 -8.03 -3.76 -7.45
C HIS A 22 -9.53 -3.80 -7.22
N TYR A 23 -10.20 -2.64 -7.17
CA TYR A 23 -11.65 -2.55 -7.02
C TYR A 23 -12.39 -3.29 -8.14
N ARG A 24 -12.02 -3.05 -9.39
CA ARG A 24 -12.66 -3.71 -10.54
C ARG A 24 -12.51 -5.23 -10.48
N ALA A 25 -11.31 -5.73 -10.17
CA ALA A 25 -11.07 -7.16 -10.05
C ALA A 25 -11.85 -7.79 -8.87
N TRP A 26 -11.92 -7.11 -7.73
CA TRP A 26 -12.73 -7.57 -6.59
C TRP A 26 -14.23 -7.52 -6.88
N LYS A 27 -14.70 -6.50 -7.57
CA LYS A 27 -16.10 -6.37 -7.98
C LYS A 27 -16.53 -7.51 -8.91
N GLU A 28 -15.68 -7.90 -9.85
CA GLU A 28 -15.96 -9.04 -10.72
C GLU A 28 -15.95 -10.37 -9.96
N LEU A 29 -15.03 -10.56 -9.01
CA LEU A 29 -15.06 -11.74 -8.16
C LEU A 29 -16.35 -11.78 -7.31
N ALA A 30 -16.67 -10.69 -6.62
CA ALA A 30 -17.88 -10.59 -5.79
C ALA A 30 -19.14 -10.95 -6.58
N LYS A 31 -19.27 -10.42 -7.80
CA LYS A 31 -20.37 -10.71 -8.71
C LYS A 31 -20.47 -12.21 -9.05
N ARG A 32 -19.34 -12.89 -9.25
CA ARG A 32 -19.34 -14.34 -9.54
C ARG A 32 -19.90 -15.17 -8.38
N VAL A 33 -19.73 -14.70 -7.16
CA VAL A 33 -20.26 -15.35 -5.97
C VAL A 33 -21.58 -14.73 -5.48
N GLY A 34 -22.26 -13.93 -6.33
CA GLY A 34 -23.58 -13.36 -6.03
C GLY A 34 -23.56 -12.21 -5.02
N ILE A 35 -22.40 -11.56 -4.81
CA ILE A 35 -22.22 -10.43 -3.90
C ILE A 35 -22.05 -9.15 -4.71
N THR A 36 -22.67 -8.06 -4.26
CA THR A 36 -22.47 -6.73 -4.84
C THR A 36 -21.69 -5.87 -3.86
N ILE A 37 -20.56 -5.35 -4.30
CA ILE A 37 -19.77 -4.38 -3.53
C ILE A 37 -19.72 -3.04 -4.27
N ASP A 38 -19.69 -1.96 -3.52
CA ASP A 38 -19.57 -0.59 -4.00
C ASP A 38 -18.19 0.02 -3.62
N ARG A 39 -18.00 1.28 -3.94
CA ARG A 39 -16.76 2.00 -3.63
C ARG A 39 -16.60 2.28 -2.15
N GLU A 40 -17.69 2.50 -1.43
CA GLU A 40 -17.67 2.74 0.02
C GLU A 40 -17.19 1.47 0.75
N PHE A 41 -17.75 0.32 0.40
CA PHE A 41 -17.27 -0.96 0.94
C PHE A 41 -15.80 -1.21 0.58
N ASN A 42 -15.38 -0.85 -0.64
CA ASN A 42 -14.00 -1.07 -1.11
C ASN A 42 -12.94 -0.33 -0.27
N GLU A 43 -13.28 0.77 0.40
CA GLU A 43 -12.34 1.44 1.33
C GLU A 43 -11.86 0.49 2.44
N ASN A 44 -12.70 -0.47 2.85
CA ASN A 44 -12.32 -1.49 3.83
C ASN A 44 -11.36 -2.56 3.27
N LEU A 45 -11.14 -2.61 1.97
CA LEU A 45 -10.24 -3.56 1.31
C LEU A 45 -8.85 -2.98 1.04
N LYS A 46 -8.69 -1.66 1.13
CA LYS A 46 -7.42 -0.99 0.89
C LYS A 46 -6.38 -1.37 1.95
N GLY A 47 -5.16 -1.56 1.51
CA GLY A 47 -4.01 -1.82 2.39
C GLY A 47 -3.98 -3.21 3.05
N VAL A 48 -5.01 -4.06 2.86
CA VAL A 48 -5.04 -5.40 3.47
C VAL A 48 -4.68 -6.50 2.48
N SER A 49 -4.35 -7.69 3.01
CA SER A 49 -3.93 -8.82 2.18
C SER A 49 -5.06 -9.29 1.25
N ARG A 50 -4.67 -10.02 0.19
CA ARG A 50 -5.61 -10.61 -0.76
C ARG A 50 -6.60 -11.56 -0.07
N MET A 51 -6.14 -12.39 0.85
CA MET A 51 -7.00 -13.35 1.54
C MET A 51 -7.97 -12.64 2.49
N ASP A 52 -7.49 -11.67 3.27
CA ASP A 52 -8.35 -10.89 4.17
C ASP A 52 -9.40 -10.07 3.38
N SER A 53 -9.02 -9.53 2.20
CA SER A 53 -9.97 -8.84 1.32
C SER A 53 -11.08 -9.78 0.84
N LEU A 54 -10.74 -11.01 0.42
CA LEU A 54 -11.71 -12.01 0.03
C LEU A 54 -12.64 -12.36 1.20
N GLU A 55 -12.11 -12.61 2.38
CA GLU A 55 -12.90 -12.94 3.56
C GLU A 55 -13.85 -11.81 3.96
N ARG A 56 -13.41 -10.55 3.89
CA ARG A 56 -14.28 -9.38 4.10
C ARG A 56 -15.43 -9.32 3.10
N ILE A 57 -15.17 -9.59 1.82
CA ILE A 57 -16.21 -9.64 0.78
C ILE A 57 -17.21 -10.76 1.07
N LEU A 58 -16.74 -11.97 1.37
CA LEU A 58 -17.60 -13.11 1.68
C LEU A 58 -18.41 -12.88 2.96
N ALA A 59 -17.81 -12.29 3.99
CA ALA A 59 -18.51 -11.92 5.23
C ALA A 59 -19.60 -10.87 4.97
N TYR A 60 -19.29 -9.84 4.18
CA TYR A 60 -20.24 -8.80 3.79
C TYR A 60 -21.46 -9.36 3.05
N GLY A 61 -21.25 -10.35 2.18
CA GLY A 61 -22.31 -11.06 1.48
C GLY A 61 -22.98 -12.17 2.28
N GLY A 62 -22.61 -12.41 3.55
CA GLY A 62 -23.15 -13.50 4.38
C GLY A 62 -22.70 -14.89 3.94
N ARG A 63 -21.61 -15.03 3.19
CA ARG A 63 -21.17 -16.26 2.54
C ARG A 63 -19.83 -16.79 3.04
N LEU A 64 -19.33 -16.29 4.18
CA LEU A 64 -18.00 -16.64 4.70
C LEU A 64 -17.84 -18.16 4.94
N GLY A 65 -18.90 -18.84 5.33
CA GLY A 65 -18.91 -20.30 5.61
C GLY A 65 -19.23 -21.17 4.38
N ASP A 66 -19.52 -20.60 3.21
CA ASP A 66 -19.95 -21.34 2.04
C ASP A 66 -18.78 -22.03 1.30
N PHE A 67 -17.54 -21.59 1.57
CA PHE A 67 -16.35 -21.98 0.84
C PHE A 67 -15.26 -22.47 1.80
N ASN A 68 -14.60 -23.56 1.45
CA ASN A 68 -13.41 -24.06 2.15
C ASN A 68 -12.15 -23.28 1.76
N ASP A 69 -11.02 -23.54 2.42
CA ASP A 69 -9.77 -22.79 2.22
C ASP A 69 -9.18 -22.96 0.79
N GLU A 70 -9.38 -24.13 0.18
CA GLU A 70 -8.93 -24.43 -1.18
C GLU A 70 -9.74 -23.60 -2.19
N GLU A 71 -11.07 -23.58 -2.08
CA GLU A 71 -11.97 -22.77 -2.92
C GLU A 71 -11.69 -21.28 -2.76
N LYS A 72 -11.45 -20.79 -1.54
CA LYS A 72 -11.05 -19.40 -1.29
C LYS A 72 -9.72 -19.08 -1.97
N SER A 73 -8.75 -19.99 -1.89
CA SER A 73 -7.44 -19.84 -2.54
C SER A 73 -7.56 -19.73 -4.05
N GLU A 74 -8.40 -20.58 -4.67
CA GLU A 74 -8.68 -20.55 -6.10
C GLU A 74 -9.34 -19.24 -6.54
N MET A 75 -10.33 -18.75 -5.77
CA MET A 75 -10.98 -17.46 -6.00
C MET A 75 -9.98 -16.29 -5.94
N ALA A 76 -9.14 -16.29 -4.91
CA ALA A 76 -8.11 -15.26 -4.73
C ALA A 76 -7.08 -15.28 -5.86
N ASN A 77 -6.70 -16.47 -6.34
CA ASN A 77 -5.82 -16.64 -7.49
C ASN A 77 -6.48 -16.17 -8.78
N TRP A 78 -7.73 -16.55 -9.02
CA TRP A 78 -8.48 -16.06 -10.19
C TRP A 78 -8.56 -14.54 -10.22
N LYS A 79 -8.90 -13.90 -9.09
CA LYS A 79 -8.92 -12.43 -8.97
C LYS A 79 -7.55 -11.84 -9.30
N ASN A 80 -6.48 -12.48 -8.85
CA ASN A 80 -5.13 -11.99 -9.10
C ASN A 80 -4.74 -12.07 -10.58
N GLU A 81 -5.09 -13.14 -11.29
CA GLU A 81 -4.83 -13.22 -12.73
C GLU A 81 -5.62 -12.15 -13.48
N LEU A 82 -6.89 -11.94 -13.14
CA LEU A 82 -7.68 -10.84 -13.72
C LEU A 82 -7.03 -9.45 -13.44
N TYR A 83 -6.54 -9.24 -12.23
CA TYR A 83 -5.82 -8.02 -11.88
C TYR A 83 -4.55 -7.84 -12.71
N LYS A 84 -3.75 -8.91 -12.87
CA LYS A 84 -2.54 -8.88 -13.71
C LYS A 84 -2.85 -8.50 -15.17
N GLU A 85 -3.93 -9.04 -15.72
CA GLU A 85 -4.39 -8.65 -17.06
C GLU A 85 -4.71 -7.15 -17.13
N MET A 86 -5.36 -6.60 -16.10
CA MET A 86 -5.74 -5.18 -16.07
C MET A 86 -4.53 -4.24 -15.93
N ILE A 87 -3.46 -4.68 -15.28
CA ILE A 87 -2.26 -3.84 -15.06
C ILE A 87 -1.18 -4.00 -16.14
N THR A 88 -1.42 -4.79 -17.19
CA THR A 88 -0.43 -4.97 -18.28
C THR A 88 -0.08 -3.66 -18.98
N ASP A 89 -0.97 -2.68 -18.97
CA ASP A 89 -0.80 -1.38 -19.63
C ASP A 89 -0.18 -0.31 -18.72
N ILE A 90 0.19 -0.65 -17.48
CA ILE A 90 0.86 0.27 -16.56
C ILE A 90 2.21 0.72 -17.15
N LYS A 91 2.45 2.01 -17.11
CA LYS A 91 3.62 2.68 -17.72
C LYS A 91 4.08 3.86 -16.86
N PRO A 92 5.28 4.40 -17.10
CA PRO A 92 5.84 5.50 -16.30
C PRO A 92 4.95 6.74 -16.15
N THR A 93 4.03 6.98 -17.09
CA THR A 93 3.06 8.08 -16.99
C THR A 93 1.98 7.88 -15.93
N ASP A 94 1.87 6.69 -15.35
CA ASP A 94 0.89 6.34 -14.33
C ASP A 94 1.46 6.50 -12.90
N ILE A 95 2.71 6.99 -12.79
CA ILE A 95 3.27 7.45 -11.52
C ILE A 95 2.52 8.69 -11.06
N LEU A 96 2.10 8.71 -9.80
CA LEU A 96 1.39 9.86 -9.25
C LEU A 96 2.23 11.14 -9.27
N PRO A 97 1.60 12.32 -9.43
CA PRO A 97 2.31 13.59 -9.53
C PRO A 97 3.21 13.84 -8.30
N GLY A 98 4.42 14.35 -8.52
CA GLY A 98 5.35 14.68 -7.45
C GLY A 98 6.21 13.52 -6.94
N VAL A 99 5.83 12.25 -7.15
CA VAL A 99 6.56 11.08 -6.62
C VAL A 99 7.99 11.02 -7.15
N VAL A 100 8.20 11.16 -8.46
CA VAL A 100 9.55 11.09 -9.04
C VAL A 100 10.45 12.19 -8.50
N SER A 101 9.96 13.44 -8.47
CA SER A 101 10.74 14.55 -7.93
C SER A 101 11.05 14.38 -6.44
N PHE A 102 10.13 13.78 -5.67
CA PHE A 102 10.35 13.49 -4.26
C PHE A 102 11.39 12.38 -4.05
N LEU A 103 11.38 11.32 -4.87
CA LEU A 103 12.41 10.27 -4.86
C LEU A 103 13.80 10.86 -5.17
N ASP A 104 13.88 11.81 -6.13
CA ASP A 104 15.12 12.52 -6.42
C ASP A 104 15.61 13.37 -5.23
N GLU A 105 14.70 14.08 -4.53
CA GLU A 105 15.03 14.81 -3.29
C GLU A 105 15.60 13.88 -2.22
N LEU A 106 14.96 12.74 -1.97
CA LEU A 106 15.41 11.74 -0.98
C LEU A 106 16.81 11.20 -1.34
N LYS A 107 17.00 10.83 -2.61
CA LYS A 107 18.28 10.31 -3.11
C LYS A 107 19.41 11.33 -2.95
N MET A 108 19.17 12.60 -3.28
CA MET A 108 20.16 13.68 -3.12
C MET A 108 20.51 13.93 -1.65
N ALA A 109 19.56 13.73 -0.73
CA ALA A 109 19.77 13.87 0.72
C ALA A 109 20.38 12.62 1.37
N GLY A 110 20.51 11.51 0.64
CA GLY A 110 21.00 10.23 1.16
C GLY A 110 19.99 9.53 2.07
N VAL A 111 18.71 9.84 1.94
CA VAL A 111 17.61 9.18 2.68
C VAL A 111 17.30 7.84 2.00
N ARG A 112 17.27 6.77 2.79
CA ARG A 112 16.98 5.42 2.28
C ARG A 112 15.49 5.21 2.05
N THR A 113 15.14 4.36 1.10
CA THR A 113 13.76 4.16 0.69
C THR A 113 13.38 2.68 0.65
N ALA A 114 12.16 2.37 1.12
CA ALA A 114 11.58 1.03 0.98
C ALA A 114 10.12 1.12 0.55
N VAL A 115 9.63 0.05 -0.10
CA VAL A 115 8.20 -0.12 -0.41
C VAL A 115 7.63 -1.20 0.47
N ALA A 116 6.50 -0.91 1.13
CA ALA A 116 5.75 -1.78 2.05
C ALA A 116 4.30 -1.95 1.58
N SER A 117 4.11 -2.66 0.46
CA SER A 117 2.80 -2.93 -0.14
C SER A 117 2.28 -4.31 0.22
N ALA A 118 0.96 -4.43 0.50
CA ALA A 118 0.28 -5.71 0.66
C ALA A 118 0.12 -6.49 -0.67
N SER A 119 0.44 -5.86 -1.81
CA SER A 119 0.36 -6.47 -3.13
C SER A 119 1.58 -7.34 -3.42
N LYS A 120 1.36 -8.62 -3.72
CA LYS A 120 2.42 -9.53 -4.22
C LYS A 120 2.91 -9.16 -5.63
N ASN A 121 2.32 -8.15 -6.28
CA ASN A 121 2.71 -7.67 -7.59
C ASN A 121 3.50 -6.34 -7.52
N ALA A 122 3.90 -5.90 -6.33
CA ALA A 122 4.58 -4.61 -6.14
C ALA A 122 5.85 -4.49 -6.99
N GLU A 123 6.71 -5.50 -6.97
CA GLU A 123 7.95 -5.55 -7.76
C GLU A 123 7.67 -5.37 -9.26
N THR A 124 6.73 -6.16 -9.80
CA THR A 124 6.33 -6.10 -11.22
C THR A 124 5.79 -4.72 -11.62
N ILE A 125 5.00 -4.09 -10.73
CA ILE A 125 4.46 -2.74 -10.98
C ILE A 125 5.60 -1.70 -11.01
N LEU A 126 6.51 -1.74 -10.04
CA LEU A 126 7.65 -0.83 -9.98
C LEU A 126 8.58 -0.96 -11.19
N GLU A 127 8.78 -2.21 -11.69
CA GLU A 127 9.52 -2.48 -12.93
C GLU A 127 8.79 -1.89 -14.15
N ALA A 128 7.47 -2.08 -14.27
CA ALA A 128 6.66 -1.51 -15.35
C ALA A 128 6.68 0.04 -15.33
N LEU A 129 6.66 0.64 -14.15
CA LEU A 129 6.81 2.08 -13.94
C LEU A 129 8.23 2.58 -14.19
N LYS A 130 9.24 1.70 -14.32
CA LYS A 130 10.67 2.00 -14.48
C LYS A 130 11.27 2.81 -13.33
N ILE A 131 10.80 2.58 -12.10
CA ILE A 131 11.29 3.25 -10.89
C ILE A 131 11.77 2.26 -9.81
N ARG A 132 11.83 0.94 -10.11
CA ARG A 132 12.29 -0.05 -9.14
C ARG A 132 13.66 0.30 -8.53
N ASP A 133 14.58 0.78 -9.33
CA ASP A 133 15.94 1.15 -8.93
C ASP A 133 16.01 2.44 -8.08
N GLN A 134 14.89 3.13 -7.90
CA GLN A 134 14.80 4.28 -6.99
C GLN A 134 14.59 3.86 -5.54
N PHE A 135 14.26 2.59 -5.28
CA PHE A 135 14.03 2.05 -3.94
C PHE A 135 15.14 1.08 -3.55
N ASP A 136 15.69 1.26 -2.34
CA ASP A 136 16.69 0.35 -1.79
C ASP A 136 16.10 -1.04 -1.58
N PHE A 137 14.84 -1.12 -1.07
CA PHE A 137 14.15 -2.37 -0.79
C PHE A 137 12.67 -2.34 -1.18
N VAL A 138 12.16 -3.51 -1.52
CA VAL A 138 10.72 -3.81 -1.61
C VAL A 138 10.45 -4.99 -0.71
N VAL A 139 9.51 -4.83 0.23
CA VAL A 139 9.13 -5.94 1.13
C VAL A 139 8.36 -6.98 0.33
N ASP A 140 8.78 -8.25 0.41
CA ASP A 140 8.01 -9.34 -0.17
C ASP A 140 6.74 -9.61 0.65
N ALA A 141 5.59 -9.22 0.09
CA ALA A 141 4.30 -9.44 0.73
C ALA A 141 3.98 -10.94 0.96
N ALA A 142 4.70 -11.87 0.33
CA ALA A 142 4.52 -13.29 0.56
C ALA A 142 5.13 -13.77 1.89
N GLU A 143 6.11 -13.03 2.43
CA GLU A 143 6.72 -13.30 3.74
C GLU A 143 5.90 -12.74 4.92
N ILE A 144 4.93 -11.87 4.67
CA ILE A 144 4.12 -11.21 5.68
C ILE A 144 2.93 -12.10 6.08
N LYS A 145 2.84 -12.40 7.36
CA LYS A 145 1.78 -13.27 7.92
C LYS A 145 0.52 -12.50 8.28
N ASN A 146 0.69 -11.31 8.84
CA ASN A 146 -0.39 -10.48 9.32
C ASN A 146 -0.48 -9.20 8.47
N SER A 147 -1.60 -9.01 7.77
CA SER A 147 -1.81 -7.82 6.94
C SER A 147 -2.07 -6.57 7.77
N LYS A 148 -1.94 -5.39 7.15
CA LYS A 148 -2.38 -4.12 7.73
C LYS A 148 -3.82 -4.26 8.29
N PRO A 149 -4.11 -3.78 9.50
CA PRO A 149 -3.37 -2.79 10.29
C PRO A 149 -2.24 -3.35 11.16
N ASN A 150 -1.89 -4.65 11.08
CA ASN A 150 -0.74 -5.18 11.81
C ASN A 150 0.55 -4.50 11.30
N PRO A 151 1.50 -4.14 12.21
CA PRO A 151 2.72 -3.41 11.82
C PRO A 151 3.77 -4.26 11.10
N GLU A 152 3.57 -5.56 10.92
CA GLU A 152 4.57 -6.52 10.46
C GLU A 152 5.30 -6.07 9.19
N ILE A 153 4.56 -5.56 8.19
CA ILE A 153 5.15 -5.14 6.91
C ILE A 153 6.08 -3.92 7.07
N PHE A 154 5.72 -2.96 7.93
CA PHE A 154 6.56 -1.78 8.19
C PHE A 154 7.75 -2.11 9.09
N LEU A 155 7.58 -3.02 10.06
CA LEU A 155 8.69 -3.55 10.84
C LEU A 155 9.70 -4.29 9.95
N LYS A 156 9.21 -5.07 8.96
CA LYS A 156 10.07 -5.72 7.98
C LYS A 156 10.81 -4.71 7.10
N ALA A 157 10.17 -3.61 6.70
CA ALA A 157 10.81 -2.54 5.97
C ALA A 157 11.94 -1.87 6.79
N LEU A 158 11.72 -1.60 8.09
CA LEU A 158 12.75 -1.08 8.99
C LEU A 158 13.94 -2.04 9.10
N GLU A 159 13.68 -3.35 9.24
CA GLU A 159 14.73 -4.38 9.26
C GLU A 159 15.60 -4.35 8.00
N LEU A 160 14.97 -4.31 6.82
CA LEU A 160 15.66 -4.25 5.53
C LEU A 160 16.47 -2.94 5.37
N LEU A 161 15.90 -1.82 5.81
CA LEU A 161 16.58 -0.54 5.83
C LEU A 161 17.70 -0.48 6.89
N ALA A 162 17.73 -1.38 7.86
CA ALA A 162 18.61 -1.32 9.05
C ALA A 162 18.51 0.05 9.75
N LEU A 163 17.29 0.57 9.92
CA LEU A 163 16.99 1.84 10.56
C LEU A 163 16.01 1.65 11.73
N SER A 164 16.05 2.56 12.71
CA SER A 164 15.07 2.65 13.79
C SER A 164 13.84 3.45 13.35
N ALA A 165 12.70 3.22 14.01
CA ALA A 165 11.43 3.85 13.65
C ALA A 165 11.44 5.38 13.80
N ASP A 166 12.16 5.91 14.77
CA ASP A 166 12.26 7.33 15.13
C ASP A 166 12.91 8.21 14.06
N VAL A 167 13.75 7.63 13.20
CA VAL A 167 14.37 8.31 12.05
C VAL A 167 13.68 8.01 10.71
N CYS A 168 12.51 7.38 10.75
CA CYS A 168 11.75 7.00 9.57
C CYS A 168 10.36 7.64 9.51
N VAL A 169 9.85 7.81 8.29
CA VAL A 169 8.48 8.25 7.99
C VAL A 169 7.83 7.25 7.04
N GLY A 170 6.57 6.89 7.30
CA GLY A 170 5.76 6.05 6.42
C GLY A 170 4.72 6.88 5.66
N LEU A 171 4.50 6.55 4.38
CA LEU A 171 3.50 7.19 3.50
C LEU A 171 2.40 6.19 3.16
N GLU A 172 1.12 6.61 3.26
CA GLU A 172 -0.02 5.69 3.13
C GLU A 172 -1.31 6.43 2.73
N ASP A 173 -2.17 5.78 1.93
CA ASP A 173 -3.49 6.33 1.53
C ASP A 173 -4.68 5.70 2.26
N ALA A 174 -4.45 4.64 3.05
CA ALA A 174 -5.48 3.86 3.70
C ALA A 174 -5.39 3.91 5.24
N ALA A 175 -6.55 3.95 5.92
CA ALA A 175 -6.61 3.99 7.39
C ALA A 175 -5.89 2.80 8.04
N ALA A 176 -6.07 1.58 7.50
CA ALA A 176 -5.38 0.39 8.00
C ALA A 176 -3.85 0.47 7.86
N GLY A 177 -3.37 1.16 6.83
CA GLY A 177 -1.95 1.37 6.64
C GLY A 177 -1.38 2.41 7.61
N ILE A 178 -2.10 3.50 7.87
CA ILE A 178 -1.72 4.47 8.92
C ILE A 178 -1.60 3.78 10.29
N ASP A 179 -2.58 2.93 10.66
CA ASP A 179 -2.53 2.14 11.89
C ASP A 179 -1.30 1.22 11.93
N SER A 180 -0.96 0.60 10.79
CA SER A 180 0.20 -0.27 10.65
C SER A 180 1.53 0.49 10.81
N ILE A 181 1.66 1.68 10.21
CA ILE A 181 2.83 2.58 10.37
C ILE A 181 2.99 2.96 11.84
N LYS A 182 1.91 3.45 12.47
CA LYS A 182 1.94 3.86 13.89
C LYS A 182 2.19 2.69 14.83
N GLY A 183 1.65 1.52 14.52
CA GLY A 183 1.93 0.27 15.24
C GLY A 183 3.39 -0.15 15.19
N ALA A 184 4.11 0.22 14.12
CA ALA A 184 5.56 0.03 14.00
C ALA A 184 6.39 1.13 14.70
N GLY A 185 5.76 2.12 15.31
CA GLY A 185 6.42 3.25 15.96
C GLY A 185 6.94 4.33 15.00
N ILE A 186 6.54 4.28 13.73
CA ILE A 186 6.96 5.20 12.68
C ILE A 186 5.99 6.39 12.61
N ARG A 187 6.47 7.57 12.24
CA ARG A 187 5.63 8.74 11.93
C ARG A 187 4.86 8.51 10.63
N ALA A 188 3.56 8.77 10.65
CA ALA A 188 2.67 8.49 9.53
C ALA A 188 2.28 9.76 8.78
N VAL A 189 2.49 9.75 7.46
CA VAL A 189 1.98 10.76 6.52
C VAL A 189 0.85 10.12 5.71
N GLY A 190 -0.35 10.65 5.88
CA GLY A 190 -1.51 10.26 5.09
C GLY A 190 -1.55 11.01 3.74
N ILE A 191 -1.92 10.32 2.67
CA ILE A 191 -2.12 10.90 1.34
C ILE A 191 -3.59 10.74 0.97
N GLY A 192 -4.35 11.84 0.92
CA GLY A 192 -5.77 11.84 0.52
C GLY A 192 -6.71 12.50 1.51
N ASP A 193 -7.88 11.89 1.79
CA ASP A 193 -8.93 12.50 2.62
C ASP A 193 -8.55 12.56 4.11
N ALA A 194 -8.39 13.79 4.61
CA ALA A 194 -8.05 14.05 6.01
C ALA A 194 -9.10 13.54 7.03
N LYS A 195 -10.35 13.29 6.61
CA LYS A 195 -11.36 12.70 7.50
C LYS A 195 -11.11 11.21 7.71
N ILE A 196 -10.71 10.51 6.64
CA ILE A 196 -10.39 9.07 6.67
C ILE A 196 -9.06 8.84 7.38
N LEU A 197 -8.06 9.70 7.12
CA LEU A 197 -6.68 9.57 7.59
C LEU A 197 -6.38 10.45 8.82
N SER A 198 -7.41 10.88 9.56
CA SER A 198 -7.31 11.85 10.66
C SER A 198 -6.37 11.45 11.81
N HIS A 199 -5.98 10.18 11.88
CA HIS A 199 -5.05 9.64 12.89
C HIS A 199 -3.58 9.59 12.40
N ALA A 200 -3.30 10.01 11.15
CA ALA A 200 -1.94 10.27 10.69
C ALA A 200 -1.33 11.49 11.40
N ASP A 201 0.00 11.57 11.47
CA ASP A 201 0.67 12.72 12.08
C ASP A 201 0.51 14.00 11.23
N ILE A 202 0.51 13.85 9.90
CA ILE A 202 0.03 14.87 8.94
C ILE A 202 -0.74 14.18 7.81
N VAL A 203 -1.60 14.94 7.13
CA VAL A 203 -2.29 14.50 5.91
C VAL A 203 -2.03 15.50 4.80
N LEU A 204 -1.60 15.00 3.64
CA LEU A 204 -1.44 15.74 2.40
C LEU A 204 -2.61 15.40 1.47
N GLU A 205 -3.14 16.37 0.75
CA GLU A 205 -4.26 16.15 -0.17
C GLU A 205 -3.87 15.28 -1.37
N GLY A 206 -2.59 15.28 -1.75
CA GLY A 206 -2.04 14.49 -2.83
C GLY A 206 -0.52 14.42 -2.79
N THR A 207 0.03 13.52 -3.60
CA THR A 207 1.47 13.25 -3.67
C THR A 207 2.29 14.41 -4.24
N GLU A 208 1.66 15.32 -4.97
CA GLU A 208 2.31 16.56 -5.47
C GLU A 208 2.76 17.50 -4.33
N GLN A 209 2.25 17.30 -3.11
CA GLN A 209 2.65 18.03 -1.91
C GLN A 209 3.83 17.40 -1.15
N LEU A 210 4.29 16.23 -1.56
CA LEU A 210 5.46 15.57 -0.95
C LEU A 210 6.70 16.45 -1.11
N ARG A 211 7.39 16.73 0.00
CA ARG A 211 8.65 17.45 0.06
C ARG A 211 9.50 16.90 1.21
N LEU A 212 10.78 16.75 1.00
CA LEU A 212 11.72 16.32 2.03
C LEU A 212 11.59 17.18 3.29
N LYS A 213 11.58 18.50 3.15
CA LYS A 213 11.47 19.44 4.27
C LYS A 213 10.22 19.24 5.13
N THR A 214 9.10 18.80 4.52
CA THR A 214 7.85 18.53 5.24
C THR A 214 8.01 17.31 6.13
N LEU A 215 8.70 16.26 5.64
CA LEU A 215 8.91 15.03 6.39
C LEU A 215 10.00 15.19 7.47
N GLU A 216 11.05 15.96 7.21
CA GLU A 216 12.09 16.30 8.20
C GLU A 216 11.53 17.01 9.44
N ALA A 217 10.42 17.73 9.30
CA ALA A 217 9.76 18.39 10.43
C ALA A 217 9.02 17.40 11.33
N LEU A 218 8.82 16.15 10.91
CA LEU A 218 8.18 15.08 11.68
C LEU A 218 9.19 14.15 12.37
N ALA A 219 10.40 14.02 11.83
CA ALA A 219 11.45 13.15 12.35
C ALA A 219 12.11 13.64 13.65
#